data_1a58c1daf89c358351a7e814619c98ee
#
_entry.id   1a58c1daf89c358351a7e814619c98ee
#
_cell.length_a   1.000
_cell.length_b   1.000
_cell.length_c   1.000
_cell.angle_alpha   90.00
_cell.angle_beta   90.00
_cell.angle_gamma   90.00
#
_symmetry.space_group_name_H-M   'P 1'
#
loop_
_entity.id
_entity.type
_entity.pdbx_description
1 polymer ?
#
loop_
_entity_poly.entity_id
_entity_poly.type
_entity_poly.pdbx_seq_one_letter_code
_entity_poly.pdbx_strand_id
1 'polypeptide(L)'
;MFNNESRPAQLLGIPQLKQEESTNFSGGFTGRIPSANLSITIDGYIIDIKDRVVLTGQFKGGNDTPQEQEISRLLQAANASRAAFFANAIDSRTSGIDVVVTHKAKLGAGSLSTSLAATFAQTTLEEVNTSSVLEGLEDTYFDRTSQVFLESAVPRTKINLTLNYKLNNLTVFFRNVYFGAVDEATNNVANDQEFAGKTVTDLSLGYQFNERLSFTVGANNLLD
;
A
#
# COMPACT_ATOMS: atom_id res chain seq x y z
N MET A 1 -2.62 -2.78 25.22
CA MET A 1 -1.65 -1.83 24.67
C MET A 1 -1.18 -0.92 25.78
N PHE A 2 0.11 -0.68 25.88
CA PHE A 2 0.70 0.18 26.90
C PHE A 2 1.39 1.37 26.27
N ASN A 3 1.42 2.49 26.97
CA ASN A 3 2.23 3.65 26.62
C ASN A 3 3.73 3.30 26.83
N ASN A 4 4.62 3.82 26.01
CA ASN A 4 6.06 3.58 26.10
C ASN A 4 6.72 4.16 27.38
N GLU A 5 6.03 5.05 28.09
CA GLU A 5 6.44 5.55 29.40
C GLU A 5 5.97 4.65 30.55
N SER A 6 5.17 3.62 30.26
CA SER A 6 4.64 2.70 31.25
C SER A 6 5.72 1.80 31.82
N ARG A 7 5.49 1.30 33.05
CA ARG A 7 6.42 0.38 33.70
C ARG A 7 6.69 -0.90 32.89
N PRO A 8 5.68 -1.55 32.22
CA PRO A 8 5.96 -2.68 31.34
C PRO A 8 6.90 -2.33 30.18
N ALA A 9 6.73 -1.16 29.57
CA ALA A 9 7.59 -0.73 28.47
C ALA A 9 9.05 -0.53 28.93
N GLN A 10 9.24 0.14 30.08
CA GLN A 10 10.56 0.38 30.64
C GLN A 10 11.28 -0.92 31.02
N LEU A 11 10.57 -1.86 31.63
CA LEU A 11 11.13 -3.15 32.05
C LEU A 11 11.50 -4.04 30.82
N LEU A 12 10.74 -3.96 29.75
CA LEU A 12 11.01 -4.68 28.51
C LEU A 12 12.00 -3.91 27.60
N GLY A 13 12.53 -2.77 28.05
CA GLY A 13 13.49 -1.98 27.29
C GLY A 13 12.91 -1.33 26.03
N ILE A 14 11.58 -1.12 25.97
CA ILE A 14 10.93 -0.44 24.86
C ILE A 14 11.26 1.06 24.94
N PRO A 15 11.93 1.63 23.95
CA PRO A 15 12.30 3.04 23.96
C PRO A 15 11.07 3.94 23.76
N GLN A 16 11.22 5.21 24.12
CA GLN A 16 10.25 6.24 23.71
C GLN A 16 10.25 6.35 22.18
N LEU A 17 9.07 6.68 21.63
CA LEU A 17 8.95 6.88 20.20
C LEU A 17 9.79 8.08 19.74
N LYS A 18 10.46 7.90 18.64
CA LYS A 18 11.19 8.94 17.92
C LYS A 18 10.56 9.17 16.53
N GLN A 19 11.01 10.20 15.85
CA GLN A 19 10.56 10.50 14.50
C GLN A 19 11.01 9.41 13.53
N GLU A 20 10.15 9.07 12.58
CA GLU A 20 10.51 8.30 11.40
C GLU A 20 11.35 9.16 10.45
N GLU A 21 12.34 8.59 9.81
CA GLU A 21 13.16 9.27 8.81
C GLU A 21 12.88 8.70 7.43
N SER A 22 12.57 9.57 6.46
CA SER A 22 12.34 9.16 5.08
C SER A 22 13.37 9.79 4.14
N THR A 23 14.00 8.95 3.34
CA THR A 23 14.87 9.36 2.23
C THR A 23 14.24 8.94 0.92
N ASN A 24 14.01 9.91 0.03
CA ASN A 24 13.32 9.69 -1.23
C ASN A 24 14.19 10.08 -2.42
N PHE A 25 14.29 9.18 -3.39
CA PHE A 25 14.88 9.45 -4.70
C PHE A 25 13.86 9.17 -5.78
N SER A 26 13.72 10.10 -6.73
CA SER A 26 12.89 9.89 -7.91
C SER A 26 13.53 10.53 -9.14
N GLY A 27 13.24 9.93 -10.29
CA GLY A 27 13.68 10.46 -11.56
C GLY A 27 12.78 9.96 -12.66
N GLY A 28 12.50 10.83 -13.63
CA GLY A 28 11.56 10.50 -14.68
C GLY A 28 11.87 11.17 -16.01
N PHE A 29 11.15 10.73 -17.00
CA PHE A 29 11.22 11.20 -18.37
C PHE A 29 9.83 11.46 -18.92
N THR A 30 9.63 12.60 -19.59
CA THR A 30 8.43 12.90 -20.34
C THR A 30 8.77 13.14 -21.80
N GLY A 31 8.19 12.31 -22.67
CA GLY A 31 8.28 12.42 -24.11
C GLY A 31 6.95 12.88 -24.72
N ARG A 32 7.02 13.72 -25.75
CA ARG A 32 5.83 14.14 -26.50
C ARG A 32 6.08 14.02 -27.98
N ILE A 33 5.13 13.42 -28.69
CA ILE A 33 5.11 13.29 -30.15
C ILE A 33 3.91 14.11 -30.67
N PRO A 34 4.10 15.41 -31.01
CA PRO A 34 2.99 16.29 -31.36
C PRO A 34 2.22 15.81 -32.59
N SER A 35 2.92 15.27 -33.61
CA SER A 35 2.29 14.75 -34.85
C SER A 35 1.33 13.58 -34.61
N ALA A 36 1.55 12.83 -33.52
CA ALA A 36 0.68 11.72 -33.10
C ALA A 36 -0.26 12.11 -31.93
N ASN A 37 -0.21 13.34 -31.44
CA ASN A 37 -0.91 13.75 -30.19
C ASN A 37 -0.69 12.77 -29.03
N LEU A 38 0.52 12.25 -28.92
CA LEU A 38 0.93 11.25 -27.94
C LEU A 38 1.88 11.90 -26.91
N SER A 39 1.63 11.62 -25.64
CA SER A 39 2.56 11.95 -24.55
C SER A 39 2.79 10.69 -23.70
N ILE A 40 4.03 10.48 -23.30
CA ILE A 40 4.46 9.38 -22.43
C ILE A 40 5.28 9.99 -21.29
N THR A 41 4.93 9.65 -20.07
CA THR A 41 5.71 9.97 -18.87
C THR A 41 6.06 8.66 -18.16
N ILE A 42 7.30 8.52 -17.75
CA ILE A 42 7.79 7.37 -16.96
C ILE A 42 8.60 7.95 -15.81
N ASP A 43 8.23 7.58 -14.59
CA ASP A 43 8.88 8.00 -13.36
C ASP A 43 9.25 6.76 -12.55
N GLY A 44 10.50 6.69 -12.09
CA GLY A 44 11.00 5.70 -11.15
C GLY A 44 11.29 6.33 -9.79
N TYR A 45 11.06 5.59 -8.71
CA TYR A 45 11.29 6.09 -7.36
C TYR A 45 11.76 5.00 -6.40
N ILE A 46 12.49 5.43 -5.37
CA ILE A 46 12.89 4.63 -4.21
C ILE A 46 12.63 5.49 -2.98
N ILE A 47 11.97 4.90 -1.99
CA ILE A 47 11.62 5.52 -0.72
C ILE A 47 12.13 4.61 0.39
N ASP A 48 13.11 5.06 1.15
CA ASP A 48 13.61 4.39 2.35
C ASP A 48 12.98 5.06 3.58
N ILE A 49 12.36 4.27 4.44
CA ILE A 49 11.82 4.72 5.72
C ILE A 49 12.56 3.98 6.82
N LYS A 50 13.27 4.72 7.66
CA LYS A 50 13.94 4.21 8.86
C LYS A 50 13.11 4.49 10.10
N ASP A 51 13.28 3.59 11.08
CA ASP A 51 12.62 3.73 12.38
C ASP A 51 11.09 3.86 12.27
N ARG A 52 10.48 3.17 11.31
CA ARG A 52 9.03 3.20 11.10
C ARG A 52 8.29 2.71 12.33
N VAL A 53 7.28 3.47 12.74
CA VAL A 53 6.47 3.15 13.92
C VAL A 53 5.44 2.09 13.55
N VAL A 54 5.49 0.97 14.24
CA VAL A 54 4.53 -0.12 14.10
C VAL A 54 3.99 -0.52 15.48
N LEU A 55 2.81 -1.12 15.50
CA LEU A 55 2.32 -1.81 16.69
C LEU A 55 2.97 -3.19 16.74
N THR A 56 3.71 -3.48 17.81
CA THR A 56 4.30 -4.79 18.01
C THR A 56 3.25 -5.87 18.23
N GLY A 57 3.62 -7.13 18.01
CA GLY A 57 2.88 -8.26 18.52
C GLY A 57 2.80 -8.26 20.05
N GLN A 58 2.11 -9.25 20.59
CA GLN A 58 1.94 -9.36 22.04
C GLN A 58 3.11 -10.12 22.67
N PHE A 59 3.93 -9.43 23.46
CA PHE A 59 4.88 -10.07 24.34
C PHE A 59 4.12 -10.76 25.46
N LYS A 60 4.29 -12.06 25.57
CA LYS A 60 3.75 -12.91 26.63
C LYS A 60 4.88 -13.75 27.18
N GLY A 61 4.89 -13.95 28.49
CA GLY A 61 5.82 -14.88 29.11
C GLY A 61 5.41 -16.31 28.84
N GLY A 62 6.31 -17.20 29.16
CA GLY A 62 6.15 -18.66 29.15
C GLY A 62 7.10 -19.32 30.17
N ASN A 63 7.21 -20.62 30.09
CA ASN A 63 8.09 -21.41 30.97
C ASN A 63 9.08 -22.28 30.19
N ASP A 64 8.99 -22.29 28.86
CA ASP A 64 9.72 -23.23 28.01
C ASP A 64 11.18 -22.79 27.78
N THR A 65 11.44 -21.49 27.74
CA THR A 65 12.77 -20.92 27.54
C THR A 65 13.16 -19.96 28.67
N PRO A 66 14.46 -19.77 28.95
CA PRO A 66 14.93 -18.77 29.92
C PRO A 66 14.44 -17.36 29.58
N GLN A 67 14.34 -17.02 28.30
CA GLN A 67 13.85 -15.72 27.83
C GLN A 67 12.36 -15.53 28.12
N GLU A 68 11.54 -16.55 27.88
CA GLU A 68 10.10 -16.50 28.23
C GLU A 68 9.89 -16.36 29.74
N GLN A 69 10.70 -17.03 30.53
CA GLN A 69 10.66 -16.93 32.01
C GLN A 69 11.03 -15.52 32.45
N GLU A 70 12.05 -14.91 31.84
CA GLU A 70 12.44 -13.51 32.13
C GLU A 70 11.34 -12.54 31.74
N ILE A 71 10.73 -12.68 30.54
CA ILE A 71 9.58 -11.87 30.12
C ILE A 71 8.41 -12.05 31.09
N SER A 72 8.11 -13.29 31.53
CA SER A 72 7.09 -13.55 32.55
C SER A 72 7.37 -12.76 33.84
N ARG A 73 8.61 -12.80 34.30
CA ARG A 73 9.05 -12.09 35.52
C ARG A 73 8.89 -10.57 35.37
N LEU A 74 9.31 -10.02 34.23
CA LEU A 74 9.21 -8.57 33.93
C LEU A 74 7.75 -8.11 33.85
N LEU A 75 6.91 -8.86 33.16
CA LEU A 75 5.48 -8.57 33.05
C LEU A 75 4.78 -8.65 34.43
N GLN A 76 5.07 -9.67 35.22
CA GLN A 76 4.52 -9.80 36.59
C GLN A 76 4.97 -8.64 37.49
N ALA A 77 6.22 -8.20 37.41
CA ALA A 77 6.72 -7.03 38.13
C ALA A 77 6.00 -5.73 37.73
N ALA A 78 5.39 -5.71 36.56
CA ALA A 78 4.58 -4.63 36.04
C ALA A 78 3.07 -4.83 36.24
N ASN A 79 2.64 -5.90 36.93
CA ASN A 79 1.24 -6.32 37.08
C ASN A 79 0.55 -6.55 35.71
N ALA A 80 1.26 -7.08 34.74
CA ALA A 80 0.77 -7.42 33.42
C ALA A 80 0.96 -8.89 33.10
N SER A 81 0.08 -9.47 32.28
CA SER A 81 0.22 -10.85 31.75
C SER A 81 0.71 -10.86 30.31
N ARG A 82 0.52 -9.77 29.59
CA ARG A 82 0.97 -9.56 28.20
C ARG A 82 1.06 -8.08 27.92
N ALA A 83 1.87 -7.69 26.94
CA ALA A 83 2.06 -6.31 26.55
C ALA A 83 2.25 -6.19 25.04
N ALA A 84 1.75 -5.10 24.44
CA ALA A 84 2.05 -4.67 23.08
C ALA A 84 2.25 -3.16 23.09
N PHE A 85 3.13 -2.67 22.23
CA PHE A 85 3.58 -1.28 22.21
C PHE A 85 3.62 -0.76 20.78
N PHE A 86 3.55 0.55 20.61
CA PHE A 86 4.09 1.16 19.40
C PHE A 86 5.61 1.26 19.56
N ALA A 87 6.35 0.89 18.53
CA ALA A 87 7.80 0.96 18.53
C ALA A 87 8.34 1.41 17.16
N ASN A 88 9.45 2.11 17.16
CA ASN A 88 10.22 2.38 15.93
C ASN A 88 10.98 1.09 15.58
N ALA A 89 10.26 0.11 15.06
CA ALA A 89 10.69 -1.27 15.04
C ALA A 89 11.15 -1.78 13.69
N ILE A 90 10.89 -1.06 12.59
CA ILE A 90 11.25 -1.56 11.27
C ILE A 90 11.85 -0.48 10.37
N ASP A 91 12.74 -0.93 9.51
CA ASP A 91 13.17 -0.20 8.34
C ASP A 91 12.51 -0.83 7.10
N SER A 92 12.03 -0.01 6.19
CA SER A 92 11.34 -0.48 4.98
C SER A 92 11.78 0.30 3.76
N ARG A 93 11.76 -0.38 2.61
CA ARG A 93 12.03 0.22 1.30
C ARG A 93 10.83 0.02 0.40
N THR A 94 10.40 1.11 -0.25
CA THR A 94 9.42 1.05 -1.35
C THR A 94 10.11 1.51 -2.62
N SER A 95 10.00 0.71 -3.68
CA SER A 95 10.47 1.09 -5.02
C SER A 95 9.38 0.88 -6.02
N GLY A 96 9.34 1.72 -7.07
CA GLY A 96 8.30 1.61 -8.07
C GLY A 96 8.59 2.35 -9.36
N ILE A 97 7.74 2.07 -10.34
CA ILE A 97 7.71 2.76 -11.64
C ILE A 97 6.27 3.13 -11.94
N ASP A 98 6.07 4.40 -12.27
CA ASP A 98 4.82 4.94 -12.80
C ASP A 98 4.94 5.23 -14.28
N VAL A 99 3.95 4.81 -15.05
CA VAL A 99 3.87 5.06 -16.49
C VAL A 99 2.54 5.70 -16.81
N VAL A 100 2.57 6.85 -17.50
CA VAL A 100 1.37 7.53 -17.97
C VAL A 100 1.49 7.76 -19.47
N VAL A 101 0.51 7.25 -20.23
CA VAL A 101 0.41 7.46 -21.68
C VAL A 101 -0.90 8.16 -21.97
N THR A 102 -0.84 9.28 -22.68
CA THR A 102 -2.04 9.98 -23.15
C THR A 102 -1.99 10.11 -24.67
N HIS A 103 -3.13 9.86 -25.29
CA HIS A 103 -3.27 9.96 -26.74
C HIS A 103 -4.62 10.58 -27.11
N LYS A 104 -4.63 11.42 -28.15
CA LYS A 104 -5.85 11.97 -28.73
C LYS A 104 -5.87 11.72 -30.22
N ALA A 105 -6.96 11.12 -30.69
CA ALA A 105 -7.15 10.81 -32.10
C ALA A 105 -8.54 11.20 -32.58
N LYS A 106 -8.66 11.47 -33.87
CA LYS A 106 -9.95 11.49 -34.55
C LYS A 106 -10.39 10.05 -34.80
N LEU A 107 -11.62 9.72 -34.42
CA LEU A 107 -12.24 8.41 -34.66
C LEU A 107 -13.60 8.63 -35.34
N GLY A 108 -13.66 8.38 -36.66
CA GLY A 108 -14.81 8.76 -37.45
C GLY A 108 -15.07 10.27 -37.40
N ALA A 109 -16.30 10.68 -37.11
CA ALA A 109 -16.68 12.08 -36.95
C ALA A 109 -16.41 12.64 -35.53
N GLY A 110 -15.96 11.81 -34.61
CA GLY A 110 -15.69 12.19 -33.22
C GLY A 110 -14.21 12.24 -32.87
N SER A 111 -13.95 12.50 -31.60
CA SER A 111 -12.60 12.49 -31.02
C SER A 111 -12.51 11.51 -29.86
N LEU A 112 -11.46 10.71 -29.85
CA LEU A 112 -11.14 9.77 -28.77
C LEU A 112 -9.93 10.31 -27.98
N SER A 113 -10.11 10.47 -26.69
CA SER A 113 -9.02 10.69 -25.74
C SER A 113 -8.78 9.41 -24.95
N THR A 114 -7.56 8.91 -24.98
CA THR A 114 -7.11 7.73 -24.28
C THR A 114 -6.10 8.14 -23.20
N SER A 115 -6.25 7.61 -22.00
CA SER A 115 -5.27 7.71 -20.93
C SER A 115 -5.03 6.32 -20.34
N LEU A 116 -3.78 5.92 -20.33
CA LEU A 116 -3.31 4.71 -19.64
C LEU A 116 -2.37 5.15 -18.53
N ALA A 117 -2.69 4.82 -17.29
CA ALA A 117 -1.81 5.02 -16.15
C ALA A 117 -1.54 3.65 -15.50
N ALA A 118 -0.27 3.33 -15.29
CA ALA A 118 0.15 2.08 -14.67
C ALA A 118 1.17 2.37 -13.57
N THR A 119 0.97 1.78 -12.41
CA THR A 119 1.88 1.78 -11.27
C THR A 119 2.33 0.35 -11.00
N PHE A 120 3.63 0.17 -10.87
CA PHE A 120 4.27 -1.06 -10.41
C PHE A 120 5.13 -0.69 -9.21
N ALA A 121 4.75 -1.15 -8.03
CA ALA A 121 5.44 -0.81 -6.79
C ALA A 121 5.61 -2.05 -5.91
N GLN A 122 6.69 -2.08 -5.15
CA GLN A 122 6.97 -3.11 -4.18
C GLN A 122 7.52 -2.45 -2.91
N THR A 123 6.97 -2.86 -1.77
CA THR A 123 7.52 -2.53 -0.45
C THR A 123 8.17 -3.78 0.12
N THR A 124 9.35 -3.64 0.72
CA THR A 124 10.11 -4.70 1.40
C THR A 124 10.45 -4.28 2.82
N LEU A 125 10.39 -5.23 3.73
CA LEU A 125 10.98 -5.12 5.05
C LEU A 125 12.52 -5.25 4.89
N GLU A 126 13.29 -4.26 5.38
CA GLU A 126 14.75 -4.27 5.32
C GLU A 126 15.36 -4.76 6.64
N GLU A 127 14.83 -4.30 7.76
CA GLU A 127 15.36 -4.63 9.09
C GLU A 127 14.25 -4.55 10.15
N VAL A 128 14.37 -5.39 11.18
CA VAL A 128 13.56 -5.32 12.40
C VAL A 128 14.47 -4.89 13.55
N ASN A 129 14.22 -3.71 14.11
CA ASN A 129 15.00 -3.12 15.18
C ASN A 129 14.40 -3.51 16.54
N THR A 130 15.08 -4.35 17.30
CA THR A 130 14.65 -4.78 18.64
C THR A 130 15.44 -4.10 19.75
N SER A 131 14.90 -4.08 20.96
CA SER A 131 15.68 -3.73 22.14
C SER A 131 16.57 -4.90 22.56
N SER A 132 17.68 -4.63 23.25
CA SER A 132 18.62 -5.66 23.72
C SER A 132 18.00 -6.71 24.66
N VAL A 133 16.94 -6.33 25.38
CA VAL A 133 16.17 -7.27 26.26
C VAL A 133 15.34 -8.25 25.46
N LEU A 134 14.93 -7.85 24.26
CA LEU A 134 14.02 -8.58 23.39
C LEU A 134 14.71 -9.08 22.10
N GLU A 135 16.05 -9.08 22.09
CA GLU A 135 16.85 -9.68 21.01
C GLU A 135 16.49 -11.18 20.85
N GLY A 136 16.28 -11.59 19.59
CA GLY A 136 15.78 -12.93 19.25
C GLY A 136 14.25 -13.07 19.29
N LEU A 137 13.51 -11.96 19.50
CA LEU A 137 12.06 -11.90 19.43
C LEU A 137 11.59 -10.97 18.28
N GLU A 138 12.35 -10.89 17.20
CA GLU A 138 12.04 -10.09 16.01
C GLU A 138 10.66 -10.44 15.46
N ASP A 139 10.32 -11.75 15.42
CA ASP A 139 9.01 -12.25 15.01
C ASP A 139 7.86 -11.80 15.94
N THR A 140 8.15 -11.38 17.18
CA THR A 140 7.15 -10.81 18.07
C THR A 140 7.09 -9.29 17.90
N TYR A 141 8.21 -8.64 17.59
CA TYR A 141 8.21 -7.22 17.27
C TYR A 141 7.42 -6.92 16.00
N PHE A 142 7.71 -7.68 14.95
CA PHE A 142 7.04 -7.53 13.67
C PHE A 142 6.79 -8.91 13.08
N ASP A 143 5.63 -9.44 13.38
CA ASP A 143 5.27 -10.80 13.02
C ASP A 143 5.06 -10.98 11.52
N ARG A 144 5.03 -12.24 11.10
CA ARG A 144 4.81 -12.61 9.70
C ARG A 144 3.54 -12.00 9.10
N THR A 145 2.46 -11.91 9.87
CA THR A 145 1.21 -11.28 9.42
C THR A 145 1.39 -9.80 9.13
N SER A 146 2.10 -9.11 10.01
CA SER A 146 2.43 -7.70 9.83
C SER A 146 3.38 -7.48 8.64
N GLN A 147 4.33 -8.39 8.40
CA GLN A 147 5.22 -8.35 7.24
C GLN A 147 4.43 -8.54 5.93
N VAL A 148 3.58 -9.55 5.83
CA VAL A 148 2.75 -9.77 4.63
C VAL A 148 1.80 -8.59 4.42
N PHE A 149 1.24 -8.03 5.50
CA PHE A 149 0.42 -6.82 5.40
C PHE A 149 1.21 -5.63 4.84
N LEU A 150 2.46 -5.44 5.26
CA LEU A 150 3.34 -4.39 4.74
C LEU A 150 3.69 -4.59 3.26
N GLU A 151 4.01 -5.83 2.87
CA GLU A 151 4.62 -6.14 1.57
C GLU A 151 3.61 -6.53 0.50
N SER A 152 2.46 -7.10 0.86
CA SER A 152 1.57 -7.78 -0.08
C SER A 152 0.08 -7.47 0.08
N ALA A 153 -0.36 -6.76 1.14
CA ALA A 153 -1.77 -6.41 1.32
C ALA A 153 -2.23 -5.25 0.41
N VAL A 154 -1.30 -4.57 -0.24
CA VAL A 154 -1.59 -3.55 -1.25
C VAL A 154 -1.18 -4.07 -2.63
N PRO A 155 -2.04 -3.96 -3.65
CA PRO A 155 -1.69 -4.43 -4.99
C PRO A 155 -0.40 -3.78 -5.50
N ARG A 156 0.60 -4.61 -5.84
CA ARG A 156 1.88 -4.16 -6.42
C ARG A 156 1.74 -3.62 -7.83
N THR A 157 0.60 -3.93 -8.47
CA THR A 157 0.29 -3.49 -9.83
C THR A 157 -1.09 -2.85 -9.85
N LYS A 158 -1.18 -1.64 -10.40
CA LYS A 158 -2.45 -0.98 -10.69
C LYS A 158 -2.40 -0.39 -12.09
N ILE A 159 -3.36 -0.75 -12.94
CA ILE A 159 -3.45 -0.25 -14.32
C ILE A 159 -4.82 0.38 -14.51
N ASN A 160 -4.84 1.60 -14.99
CA ASN A 160 -6.06 2.37 -15.27
C ASN A 160 -6.07 2.75 -16.76
N LEU A 161 -7.01 2.21 -17.51
CA LEU A 161 -7.31 2.61 -18.88
C LEU A 161 -8.58 3.46 -18.89
N THR A 162 -8.48 4.69 -19.34
CA THR A 162 -9.62 5.59 -19.53
C THR A 162 -9.76 5.96 -21.00
N LEU A 163 -10.95 5.77 -21.53
CA LEU A 163 -11.34 6.17 -22.88
C LEU A 163 -12.48 7.19 -22.78
N ASN A 164 -12.32 8.31 -23.45
CA ASN A 164 -13.35 9.33 -23.53
C ASN A 164 -13.59 9.68 -25.00
N TYR A 165 -14.72 9.23 -25.54
CA TYR A 165 -15.12 9.49 -26.91
C TYR A 165 -16.18 10.57 -26.95
N LYS A 166 -15.93 11.61 -27.74
CA LYS A 166 -16.86 12.73 -27.94
C LYS A 166 -17.26 12.83 -29.42
N LEU A 167 -18.56 12.74 -29.65
CA LEU A 167 -19.19 12.90 -30.96
C LEU A 167 -20.31 13.94 -30.87
N ASN A 168 -20.07 15.15 -31.40
CA ASN A 168 -20.98 16.28 -31.27
C ASN A 168 -21.40 16.49 -29.78
N ASN A 169 -22.67 16.27 -29.48
CA ASN A 169 -23.26 16.44 -28.16
C ASN A 169 -23.19 15.15 -27.30
N LEU A 170 -22.76 14.02 -27.87
CA LEU A 170 -22.64 12.75 -27.17
C LEU A 170 -21.23 12.60 -26.61
N THR A 171 -21.14 12.16 -25.37
CA THR A 171 -19.89 11.75 -24.70
C THR A 171 -20.05 10.33 -24.19
N VAL A 172 -19.11 9.46 -24.52
CA VAL A 172 -19.00 8.10 -23.99
C VAL A 172 -17.73 8.03 -23.15
N PHE A 173 -17.87 7.71 -21.88
CA PHE A 173 -16.78 7.49 -20.96
C PHE A 173 -16.71 6.01 -20.62
N PHE A 174 -15.53 5.44 -20.75
CA PHE A 174 -15.21 4.08 -20.33
C PHE A 174 -13.95 4.10 -19.47
N ARG A 175 -13.96 3.42 -18.34
CA ARG A 175 -12.79 3.23 -17.50
C ARG A 175 -12.69 1.77 -17.09
N ASN A 176 -11.48 1.27 -17.16
CA ASN A 176 -11.16 -0.07 -16.71
C ASN A 176 -9.95 0.02 -15.77
N VAL A 177 -10.10 -0.44 -14.54
CA VAL A 177 -9.03 -0.41 -13.53
C VAL A 177 -8.73 -1.83 -13.10
N TYR A 178 -7.52 -2.28 -13.37
CA TYR A 178 -6.98 -3.53 -12.86
C TYR A 178 -6.20 -3.28 -11.57
N PHE A 179 -6.50 -4.06 -10.56
CA PHE A 179 -5.73 -4.18 -9.32
C PHE A 179 -5.08 -5.55 -9.31
N GLY A 180 -3.77 -5.60 -9.04
CA GLY A 180 -3.02 -6.85 -8.91
C GLY A 180 -3.48 -7.69 -7.72
N ALA A 181 -2.98 -8.91 -7.64
CA ALA A 181 -3.22 -9.79 -6.52
C ALA A 181 -2.69 -9.20 -5.20
N VAL A 182 -3.31 -9.61 -4.10
CA VAL A 182 -2.89 -9.28 -2.73
C VAL A 182 -2.92 -10.55 -1.87
N ASP A 183 -2.06 -10.57 -0.85
CA ASP A 183 -1.96 -11.68 0.08
C ASP A 183 -2.47 -11.27 1.46
N GLU A 184 -3.14 -12.19 2.12
CA GLU A 184 -3.48 -12.13 3.54
C GLU A 184 -2.83 -13.32 4.26
N ALA A 185 -2.01 -13.02 5.23
CA ALA A 185 -1.41 -14.02 6.10
C ALA A 185 -2.15 -14.10 7.44
N THR A 186 -2.22 -15.30 7.96
CA THR A 186 -2.74 -15.56 9.31
C THR A 186 -1.65 -16.17 10.19
N ASN A 187 -1.92 -16.35 11.48
CA ASN A 187 -1.01 -17.02 12.38
C ASN A 187 -0.75 -18.50 11.99
N ASN A 188 -1.61 -19.09 11.18
CA ASN A 188 -1.44 -20.45 10.64
C ASN A 188 -1.29 -20.36 9.12
N VAL A 189 -0.10 -20.66 8.63
CA VAL A 189 0.25 -20.63 7.19
C VAL A 189 -0.75 -21.40 6.32
N ALA A 190 -1.37 -22.45 6.84
CA ALA A 190 -2.37 -23.23 6.12
C ALA A 190 -3.68 -22.45 5.83
N ASN A 191 -3.87 -21.34 6.51
CA ASN A 191 -5.05 -20.45 6.34
C ASN A 191 -4.73 -19.16 5.57
N ASP A 192 -3.51 -19.03 5.04
CA ASP A 192 -3.17 -17.88 4.20
C ASP A 192 -4.03 -17.87 2.95
N GLN A 193 -4.34 -16.68 2.48
CA GLN A 193 -5.17 -16.49 1.30
C GLN A 193 -4.50 -15.55 0.33
N GLU A 194 -4.52 -15.92 -0.93
CA GLU A 194 -4.20 -15.05 -2.05
C GLU A 194 -5.50 -14.62 -2.73
N PHE A 195 -5.73 -13.33 -2.81
CA PHE A 195 -6.83 -12.74 -3.56
C PHE A 195 -6.33 -12.38 -4.95
N ALA A 196 -6.81 -13.10 -5.94
CA ALA A 196 -6.46 -12.86 -7.34
C ALA A 196 -6.78 -11.41 -7.77
N GLY A 197 -5.98 -10.90 -8.67
CA GLY A 197 -6.20 -9.56 -9.21
C GLY A 197 -7.59 -9.37 -9.79
N LYS A 198 -8.15 -8.18 -9.64
CA LYS A 198 -9.52 -7.81 -10.03
C LYS A 198 -9.53 -6.64 -11.00
N THR A 199 -10.50 -6.66 -11.90
CA THR A 199 -10.74 -5.57 -12.85
C THR A 199 -12.10 -4.95 -12.57
N VAL A 200 -12.11 -3.63 -12.39
CA VAL A 200 -13.33 -2.83 -12.18
C VAL A 200 -13.61 -2.04 -13.44
N THR A 201 -14.82 -2.11 -13.96
CA THR A 201 -15.25 -1.47 -15.19
C THR A 201 -16.33 -0.44 -14.94
N ASP A 202 -16.12 0.78 -15.38
CA ASP A 202 -17.10 1.86 -15.33
C ASP A 202 -17.47 2.32 -16.74
N LEU A 203 -18.74 2.63 -16.96
CA LEU A 203 -19.26 3.14 -18.23
C LEU A 203 -20.25 4.25 -17.96
N SER A 204 -20.13 5.35 -18.70
CA SER A 204 -21.19 6.38 -18.72
C SER A 204 -21.42 6.97 -20.10
N LEU A 205 -22.64 7.41 -20.31
CA LEU A 205 -23.11 8.10 -21.52
C LEU A 205 -23.66 9.44 -21.12
N GLY A 206 -23.12 10.50 -21.70
CA GLY A 206 -23.55 11.88 -21.49
C GLY A 206 -24.08 12.47 -22.80
N TYR A 207 -25.17 13.22 -22.74
CA TYR A 207 -25.70 13.96 -23.87
C TYR A 207 -25.99 15.40 -23.48
N GLN A 208 -25.47 16.35 -24.27
CA GLN A 208 -25.68 17.77 -24.10
C GLN A 208 -26.80 18.25 -25.06
N PHE A 209 -27.97 18.57 -24.50
CA PHE A 209 -29.12 19.05 -25.29
C PHE A 209 -28.92 20.47 -25.76
N ASN A 210 -28.39 21.33 -24.88
CA ASN A 210 -28.05 22.74 -25.20
C ASN A 210 -27.00 23.22 -24.17
N GLU A 211 -26.64 24.52 -24.24
CA GLU A 211 -25.62 25.10 -23.35
C GLU A 211 -25.97 25.04 -21.85
N ARG A 212 -27.23 24.83 -21.49
CA ARG A 212 -27.71 24.87 -20.11
C ARG A 212 -28.17 23.50 -19.57
N LEU A 213 -28.39 22.52 -20.46
CA LEU A 213 -28.95 21.24 -20.10
C LEU A 213 -28.10 20.10 -20.64
N SER A 214 -27.62 19.26 -19.76
CA SER A 214 -26.99 18.00 -20.08
C SER A 214 -27.55 16.88 -19.18
N PHE A 215 -27.49 15.66 -19.69
CA PHE A 215 -27.90 14.47 -18.97
C PHE A 215 -26.78 13.43 -19.07
N THR A 216 -26.47 12.77 -17.97
CA THR A 216 -25.50 11.68 -17.93
C THR A 216 -26.09 10.50 -17.17
N VAL A 217 -25.96 9.32 -17.74
CA VAL A 217 -26.28 8.03 -17.10
C VAL A 217 -25.05 7.15 -17.13
N GLY A 218 -24.81 6.40 -16.07
CA GLY A 218 -23.66 5.49 -16.00
C GLY A 218 -23.80 4.48 -14.89
N ALA A 219 -22.89 3.53 -14.91
CA ALA A 219 -22.71 2.53 -13.88
C ALA A 219 -21.23 2.40 -13.56
N ASN A 220 -20.93 2.27 -12.28
CA ASN A 220 -19.62 1.90 -11.77
C ASN A 220 -19.65 0.41 -11.46
N ASN A 221 -18.47 -0.23 -11.61
CA ASN A 221 -18.34 -1.67 -11.37
C ASN A 221 -19.36 -2.51 -12.17
N LEU A 222 -19.46 -2.24 -13.46
CA LEU A 222 -20.51 -2.76 -14.34
C LEU A 222 -20.46 -4.29 -14.54
N LEU A 223 -19.28 -4.90 -14.39
CA LEU A 223 -19.05 -6.32 -14.73
C LEU A 223 -18.80 -7.23 -13.52
N ASP A 224 -18.97 -6.74 -12.29
CA ASP A 224 -18.81 -7.52 -11.06
C ASP A 224 -20.16 -7.98 -10.50
#